data_0f6982a367a4b08d0f75311c39845596
#
_entry.id   0f6982a367a4b08d0f75311c39845596
#
_cell.length_a   1.000
_cell.length_b   1.000
_cell.length_c   1.000
_cell.angle_alpha   90.00
_cell.angle_beta   90.00
_cell.angle_gamma   90.00
#
_symmetry.space_group_name_H-M   'P 1'
#
loop_
_entity.id
_entity.type
_entity.pdbx_description
1 polymer ?
#
loop_
_entity_poly.entity_id
_entity_poly.type
_entity_poly.pdbx_seq_one_letter_code
_entity_poly.pdbx_strand_id
1 'polypeptide(L)'
;DRVFGMDDIRKEVMEKWTPANVEEACGVPEAQVKKVAETMAKSRPGTIVWCMGQTQHTIGNAMVRASCILQLALGNIGVSGGGANIFRGHDNVQGATDVGPNPDSLPGYYGLAAGSWKHYAAVWGVDYDWIKGRYAPDMMEKSGTTVSRWVDAVLEKDDMVDQATAVKGVFFWGHAPNSQTRGLDMKRAMDKLELLVVVDPYPSATAAMAAMPPAAGGAVNKNRGVYLLPTTTQFECAGSVTASNRSIQWREKVIDPLFESVPDHVLMQAFADRLGFGKELSKNFKMMDSKFAGKTWKEPQIESILLEINQAVWTIGYTGQTPDRLKAHMRMMSSFDPKTLRSRGGKDPVNGYDTTGDYFGLPWPCYGNAALKHPGSPNLYDTSKHVMDGGGNFRANFGVEKDGKSLLAADGSYSKGADIKTGYPEVDHVMLKKLGWWNELTEDEKKAAEGKNW
;
A
#
# COMPACT_ATOMS: atom_id res chain seq x y z
N ASP A 1 -28.32 -13.42 7.50
CA ASP A 1 -28.97 -12.11 7.46
C ASP A 1 -28.00 -10.94 7.19
N ARG A 2 -26.69 -11.20 7.23
CA ARG A 2 -25.65 -10.16 7.04
C ARG A 2 -24.71 -10.45 5.87
N VAL A 3 -24.88 -11.57 5.21
CA VAL A 3 -24.09 -11.99 4.06
C VAL A 3 -25.03 -12.19 2.88
N PHE A 4 -24.67 -11.58 1.76
CA PHE A 4 -25.40 -11.71 0.51
C PHE A 4 -24.58 -12.56 -0.48
N GLY A 5 -25.26 -13.34 -1.34
CA GLY A 5 -24.61 -14.11 -2.40
C GLY A 5 -24.11 -15.50 -1.98
N MET A 6 -24.44 -15.99 -0.78
CA MET A 6 -23.96 -17.29 -0.31
C MET A 6 -24.53 -18.45 -1.12
N ASP A 7 -25.76 -18.32 -1.62
CA ASP A 7 -26.38 -19.35 -2.46
C ASP A 7 -25.75 -19.40 -3.86
N ASP A 8 -25.33 -18.24 -4.39
CA ASP A 8 -24.61 -18.18 -5.67
C ASP A 8 -23.24 -18.87 -5.55
N ILE A 9 -22.52 -18.61 -4.45
CA ILE A 9 -21.24 -19.30 -4.17
C ILE A 9 -21.45 -20.80 -4.03
N ARG A 10 -22.46 -21.21 -3.29
CA ARG A 10 -22.79 -22.65 -3.11
C ARG A 10 -23.07 -23.31 -4.45
N LYS A 11 -23.87 -22.67 -5.31
CA LYS A 11 -24.16 -23.16 -6.64
C LYS A 11 -22.89 -23.33 -7.46
N GLU A 12 -22.07 -22.30 -7.56
CA GLU A 12 -20.80 -22.36 -8.30
C GLU A 12 -19.87 -23.46 -7.80
N VAL A 13 -19.70 -23.57 -6.48
CA VAL A 13 -18.85 -24.59 -5.88
C VAL A 13 -19.36 -26.00 -6.19
N MET A 14 -20.65 -26.23 -6.07
CA MET A 14 -21.23 -27.56 -6.30
C MET A 14 -21.25 -27.96 -7.78
N GLU A 15 -21.42 -27.01 -8.68
CA GLU A 15 -21.51 -27.28 -10.12
C GLU A 15 -20.12 -27.33 -10.78
N LYS A 16 -19.23 -26.45 -10.40
CA LYS A 16 -17.94 -26.23 -11.10
C LYS A 16 -16.75 -26.86 -10.36
N TRP A 17 -16.68 -26.69 -9.06
CA TRP A 17 -15.53 -27.10 -8.26
C TRP A 17 -15.74 -28.43 -7.55
N THR A 18 -16.12 -29.44 -8.35
CA THR A 18 -16.20 -30.82 -7.87
C THR A 18 -14.84 -31.31 -7.37
N PRO A 19 -14.78 -32.31 -6.47
CA PRO A 19 -13.50 -32.85 -6.00
C PRO A 19 -12.55 -33.25 -7.13
N ALA A 20 -13.06 -33.84 -8.18
CA ALA A 20 -12.27 -34.23 -9.36
C ALA A 20 -11.69 -33.02 -10.09
N ASN A 21 -12.50 -31.96 -10.29
CA ASN A 21 -12.02 -30.73 -10.94
C ASN A 21 -10.97 -30.00 -10.08
N VAL A 22 -11.13 -30.04 -8.76
CA VAL A 22 -10.14 -29.46 -7.83
C VAL A 22 -8.84 -30.22 -7.87
N GLU A 23 -8.88 -31.57 -7.85
CA GLU A 23 -7.69 -32.41 -7.95
C GLU A 23 -6.98 -32.21 -9.29
N GLU A 24 -7.72 -32.13 -10.39
CA GLU A 24 -7.15 -31.83 -11.71
C GLU A 24 -6.48 -30.46 -11.75
N ALA A 25 -7.14 -29.43 -11.21
CA ALA A 25 -6.65 -28.06 -11.26
C ALA A 25 -5.42 -27.80 -10.36
N CYS A 26 -5.37 -28.39 -9.18
CA CYS A 26 -4.34 -28.06 -8.18
C CYS A 26 -3.54 -29.26 -7.64
N GLY A 27 -3.83 -30.47 -8.08
CA GLY A 27 -3.14 -31.67 -7.67
C GLY A 27 -3.39 -32.09 -6.19
N VAL A 28 -4.42 -31.53 -5.54
CA VAL A 28 -4.74 -31.83 -4.14
C VAL A 28 -5.90 -32.83 -4.07
N PRO A 29 -5.67 -34.04 -3.54
CA PRO A 29 -6.69 -35.07 -3.43
C PRO A 29 -7.88 -34.65 -2.56
N GLU A 30 -9.08 -35.09 -2.92
CA GLU A 30 -10.32 -34.82 -2.18
C GLU A 30 -10.19 -35.04 -0.68
N ALA A 31 -9.57 -36.15 -0.28
CA ALA A 31 -9.40 -36.51 1.13
C ALA A 31 -8.63 -35.45 1.92
N GLN A 32 -7.63 -34.79 1.29
CA GLN A 32 -6.87 -33.71 1.93
C GLN A 32 -7.71 -32.45 2.04
N VAL A 33 -8.41 -32.05 0.98
CA VAL A 33 -9.32 -30.89 1.00
C VAL A 33 -10.35 -31.05 2.09
N LYS A 34 -11.00 -32.23 2.17
CA LYS A 34 -12.00 -32.56 3.18
C LYS A 34 -11.41 -32.49 4.59
N LYS A 35 -10.23 -33.05 4.81
CA LYS A 35 -9.54 -32.99 6.10
C LYS A 35 -9.26 -31.56 6.56
N VAL A 36 -8.79 -30.69 5.65
CA VAL A 36 -8.56 -29.27 5.96
C VAL A 36 -9.88 -28.57 6.30
N ALA A 37 -10.92 -28.76 5.49
CA ALA A 37 -12.24 -28.15 5.72
C ALA A 37 -12.83 -28.57 7.08
N GLU A 38 -12.79 -29.87 7.41
CA GLU A 38 -13.25 -30.39 8.70
C GLU A 38 -12.43 -29.83 9.87
N THR A 39 -11.10 -29.74 9.72
CA THR A 39 -10.23 -29.18 10.75
C THR A 39 -10.57 -27.72 11.01
N MET A 40 -10.71 -26.91 9.96
CA MET A 40 -11.10 -25.51 10.08
C MET A 40 -12.48 -25.33 10.70
N ALA A 41 -13.43 -26.19 10.35
CA ALA A 41 -14.79 -26.14 10.90
C ALA A 41 -14.85 -26.52 12.37
N LYS A 42 -14.05 -27.48 12.81
CA LYS A 42 -14.01 -28.00 14.20
C LYS A 42 -13.15 -27.13 15.13
N SER A 43 -12.09 -26.52 14.61
CA SER A 43 -11.10 -25.76 15.39
C SER A 43 -11.28 -24.25 15.19
N ARG A 44 -12.39 -23.71 15.70
CA ARG A 44 -12.70 -22.28 15.63
C ARG A 44 -12.47 -21.58 16.97
N PRO A 45 -12.12 -20.28 17.00
CA PRO A 45 -11.81 -19.43 15.86
C PRO A 45 -10.49 -19.82 15.20
N GLY A 46 -10.43 -19.66 13.88
CA GLY A 46 -9.23 -19.87 13.08
C GLY A 46 -8.89 -18.66 12.24
N THR A 47 -7.61 -18.46 11.97
CA THR A 47 -7.15 -17.39 11.08
C THR A 47 -6.51 -17.95 9.82
N ILE A 48 -6.71 -17.27 8.70
CA ILE A 48 -5.98 -17.52 7.46
C ILE A 48 -4.90 -16.45 7.32
N VAL A 49 -3.66 -16.90 7.12
CA VAL A 49 -2.52 -16.01 6.92
C VAL A 49 -1.99 -16.19 5.51
N TRP A 50 -1.82 -15.10 4.78
CA TRP A 50 -1.17 -15.10 3.47
C TRP A 50 -0.29 -13.87 3.27
N CYS A 51 0.46 -13.88 2.18
CA CYS A 51 1.27 -12.76 1.75
C CYS A 51 1.18 -12.61 0.22
N MET A 52 2.24 -12.11 -0.40
CA MET A 52 2.27 -11.74 -1.81
C MET A 52 2.11 -12.94 -2.76
N GLY A 53 2.46 -14.15 -2.35
CA GLY A 53 2.27 -15.36 -3.16
C GLY A 53 0.82 -15.63 -3.57
N GLN A 54 -0.15 -15.20 -2.75
CA GLN A 54 -1.56 -15.26 -3.10
C GLN A 54 -2.03 -13.98 -3.83
N THR A 55 -1.43 -12.83 -3.51
CA THR A 55 -1.92 -11.52 -3.97
C THR A 55 -1.34 -11.12 -5.32
N GLN A 56 -0.06 -11.41 -5.60
CA GLN A 56 0.63 -10.97 -6.81
C GLN A 56 0.37 -11.88 -8.01
N HIS A 57 -0.89 -11.99 -8.37
CA HIS A 57 -1.37 -12.70 -9.56
C HIS A 57 -2.34 -11.79 -10.33
N THR A 58 -2.54 -12.07 -11.62
CA THR A 58 -3.52 -11.35 -12.43
C THR A 58 -4.95 -11.47 -11.89
N ILE A 59 -5.23 -12.57 -11.18
CA ILE A 59 -6.49 -12.84 -10.50
C ILE A 59 -6.39 -12.72 -8.97
N GLY A 60 -5.41 -11.96 -8.48
CA GLY A 60 -5.12 -11.82 -7.05
C GLY A 60 -6.31 -11.38 -6.21
N ASN A 61 -7.16 -10.51 -6.75
CA ASN A 61 -8.40 -10.10 -6.09
C ASN A 61 -9.32 -11.29 -5.81
N ALA A 62 -9.54 -12.15 -6.79
CA ALA A 62 -10.39 -13.33 -6.63
C ALA A 62 -9.82 -14.29 -5.58
N MET A 63 -8.52 -14.52 -5.58
CA MET A 63 -7.83 -15.37 -4.61
C MET A 63 -7.96 -14.84 -3.18
N VAL A 64 -7.74 -13.54 -2.98
CA VAL A 64 -7.90 -12.88 -1.67
C VAL A 64 -9.34 -12.93 -1.21
N ARG A 65 -10.29 -12.67 -2.11
CA ARG A 65 -11.73 -12.74 -1.82
C ARG A 65 -12.16 -14.14 -1.43
N ALA A 66 -11.66 -15.19 -2.08
CA ALA A 66 -11.96 -16.57 -1.71
C ALA A 66 -11.58 -16.89 -0.27
N SER A 67 -10.42 -16.42 0.20
CA SER A 67 -9.99 -16.56 1.60
C SER A 67 -10.93 -15.79 2.56
N CYS A 68 -11.35 -14.60 2.19
CA CYS A 68 -12.31 -13.82 2.99
C CYS A 68 -13.69 -14.48 3.04
N ILE A 69 -14.17 -15.02 1.93
CA ILE A 69 -15.45 -15.76 1.85
C ILE A 69 -15.41 -16.98 2.78
N LEU A 70 -14.32 -17.75 2.76
CA LEU A 70 -14.15 -18.90 3.64
C LEU A 70 -14.21 -18.49 5.12
N GLN A 71 -13.54 -17.41 5.50
CA GLN A 71 -13.58 -16.91 6.87
C GLN A 71 -14.96 -16.38 7.29
N LEU A 72 -15.71 -15.77 6.38
CA LEU A 72 -17.10 -15.39 6.62
C LEU A 72 -17.99 -16.62 6.81
N ALA A 73 -17.85 -17.63 5.94
CA ALA A 73 -18.61 -18.88 6.04
C ALA A 73 -18.34 -19.64 7.34
N LEU A 74 -17.12 -19.57 7.85
CA LEU A 74 -16.72 -20.18 9.12
C LEU A 74 -17.10 -19.34 10.36
N GLY A 75 -17.59 -18.11 10.18
CA GLY A 75 -17.92 -17.21 11.30
C GLY A 75 -16.69 -16.73 12.07
N ASN A 76 -15.53 -16.66 11.43
CA ASN A 76 -14.28 -16.27 12.07
C ASN A 76 -14.02 -14.74 12.00
N ILE A 77 -14.86 -13.98 11.30
CA ILE A 77 -14.69 -12.53 11.20
C ILE A 77 -15.24 -11.84 12.45
N GLY A 78 -14.46 -10.92 13.01
CA GLY A 78 -14.86 -10.15 14.19
C GLY A 78 -14.67 -10.87 15.53
N VAL A 79 -13.99 -12.00 15.54
CA VAL A 79 -13.65 -12.75 16.76
C VAL A 79 -12.14 -12.77 16.98
N SER A 80 -11.72 -12.62 18.23
CA SER A 80 -10.30 -12.69 18.59
C SER A 80 -9.72 -14.06 18.25
N GLY A 81 -8.60 -14.08 17.50
CA GLY A 81 -7.98 -15.31 16.97
C GLY A 81 -8.55 -15.77 15.64
N GLY A 82 -9.57 -15.10 15.11
CA GLY A 82 -10.13 -15.36 13.79
C GLY A 82 -9.70 -14.33 12.75
N GLY A 83 -10.29 -14.43 11.58
CA GLY A 83 -10.13 -13.47 10.50
C GLY A 83 -9.06 -13.80 9.47
N ALA A 84 -8.77 -12.82 8.65
CA ALA A 84 -7.77 -12.88 7.59
C ALA A 84 -6.63 -11.94 7.95
N ASN A 85 -5.41 -12.47 8.00
CA ASN A 85 -4.21 -11.73 8.35
C ASN A 85 -3.21 -11.77 7.20
N ILE A 86 -2.75 -10.60 6.80
CA ILE A 86 -1.82 -10.46 5.70
C ILE A 86 -0.44 -10.10 6.25
N PHE A 87 0.55 -10.98 6.07
CA PHE A 87 1.93 -10.67 6.31
C PHE A 87 2.50 -10.02 5.06
N ARG A 88 2.47 -8.71 5.01
CA ARG A 88 2.71 -7.93 3.79
C ARG A 88 4.15 -7.94 3.26
N GLY A 89 5.03 -8.73 3.85
CA GLY A 89 6.43 -8.87 3.48
C GLY A 89 7.34 -8.23 4.52
N HIS A 90 8.05 -7.18 4.14
CA HIS A 90 8.94 -6.49 5.08
C HIS A 90 8.17 -5.65 6.12
N ASP A 91 8.84 -5.27 7.19
CA ASP A 91 8.36 -4.30 8.17
C ASP A 91 8.00 -2.97 7.50
N ASN A 92 7.02 -2.27 8.07
CA ASN A 92 6.52 -0.99 7.57
C ASN A 92 5.90 -1.00 6.14
N VAL A 93 5.59 -2.14 5.53
CA VAL A 93 4.84 -2.13 4.25
C VAL A 93 3.51 -1.41 4.40
N GLN A 94 2.80 -1.65 5.52
CA GLN A 94 1.56 -0.95 5.82
C GLN A 94 1.78 0.57 5.93
N GLY A 95 2.78 1.01 6.69
CA GLY A 95 3.07 2.42 6.87
C GLY A 95 3.53 3.12 5.59
N ALA A 96 4.39 2.47 4.81
CA ALA A 96 4.83 2.99 3.52
C ALA A 96 3.66 3.20 2.55
N THR A 97 2.68 2.28 2.55
CA THR A 97 1.48 2.42 1.73
C THR A 97 0.52 3.49 2.29
N ASP A 98 0.38 3.55 3.61
CA ASP A 98 -0.53 4.48 4.30
C ASP A 98 -0.11 5.95 4.09
N VAL A 99 1.19 6.23 4.10
CA VAL A 99 1.71 7.60 4.00
C VAL A 99 2.35 7.92 2.64
N GLY A 100 2.33 6.98 1.71
CA GLY A 100 2.88 7.17 0.36
C GLY A 100 4.39 7.05 0.30
N PRO A 101 4.96 7.31 -0.89
CA PRO A 101 4.28 7.70 -2.11
C PRO A 101 3.60 6.52 -2.82
N ASN A 102 2.36 6.69 -3.20
CA ASN A 102 1.66 5.76 -4.08
C ASN A 102 1.52 6.38 -5.48
N PRO A 103 1.45 5.58 -6.55
CA PRO A 103 1.37 6.13 -7.91
C PRO A 103 0.04 6.84 -8.20
N ASP A 104 -1.00 6.57 -7.44
CA ASP A 104 -2.38 6.99 -7.67
C ASP A 104 -3.00 7.76 -6.50
N SER A 105 -2.24 8.00 -5.45
CA SER A 105 -2.77 8.65 -4.25
C SER A 105 -1.73 9.44 -3.47
N LEU A 106 -2.19 10.49 -2.81
CA LEU A 106 -1.49 11.21 -1.76
C LEU A 106 -1.54 10.41 -0.43
N PRO A 107 -0.73 10.76 0.58
CA PRO A 107 -0.75 10.10 1.88
C PRO A 107 -2.18 9.90 2.40
N GLY A 108 -2.42 8.78 3.09
CA GLY A 108 -3.76 8.45 3.60
C GLY A 108 -4.77 8.01 2.53
N TYR A 109 -4.29 7.61 1.36
CA TYR A 109 -5.13 7.20 0.21
C TYR A 109 -6.05 8.31 -0.30
N TYR A 110 -5.67 9.56 -0.10
CA TYR A 110 -6.31 10.67 -0.79
C TYR A 110 -6.00 10.57 -2.28
N GLY A 111 -7.02 10.72 -3.13
CA GLY A 111 -6.83 10.71 -4.57
C GLY A 111 -6.05 11.93 -5.06
N LEU A 112 -5.73 11.98 -6.35
CA LEU A 112 -4.94 13.05 -6.97
C LEU A 112 -5.79 14.25 -7.45
N ALA A 113 -7.09 14.27 -7.15
CA ALA A 113 -7.95 15.41 -7.51
C ALA A 113 -7.53 16.70 -6.79
N ALA A 114 -7.81 17.83 -7.40
CA ALA A 114 -7.43 19.17 -6.91
C ALA A 114 -7.80 19.42 -5.43
N GLY A 115 -8.93 18.87 -4.95
CA GLY A 115 -9.34 18.99 -3.56
C GLY A 115 -8.36 18.36 -2.58
N SER A 116 -7.81 17.19 -2.90
CA SER A 116 -6.82 16.50 -2.10
C SER A 116 -5.49 17.27 -2.07
N TRP A 117 -5.06 17.76 -3.22
CA TRP A 117 -3.86 18.61 -3.31
C TRP A 117 -3.98 19.89 -2.50
N LYS A 118 -5.16 20.55 -2.52
CA LYS A 118 -5.41 21.73 -1.69
C LYS A 118 -5.39 21.43 -0.20
N HIS A 119 -5.88 20.24 0.21
CA HIS A 119 -5.77 19.78 1.58
C HIS A 119 -4.30 19.67 2.00
N TYR A 120 -3.47 19.00 1.20
CA TYR A 120 -2.05 18.85 1.51
C TYR A 120 -1.27 20.16 1.42
N ALA A 121 -1.58 21.02 0.45
CA ALA A 121 -1.00 22.35 0.38
C ALA A 121 -1.23 23.14 1.68
N ALA A 122 -2.45 23.08 2.21
CA ALA A 122 -2.79 23.71 3.49
C ALA A 122 -2.03 23.09 4.67
N VAL A 123 -1.91 21.76 4.73
CA VAL A 123 -1.15 21.06 5.78
C VAL A 123 0.34 21.39 5.72
N TRP A 124 0.94 21.33 4.53
CA TRP A 124 2.35 21.68 4.32
C TRP A 124 2.62 23.18 4.45
N GLY A 125 1.56 24.00 4.51
CA GLY A 125 1.66 25.44 4.61
C GLY A 125 2.24 26.08 3.36
N VAL A 126 2.08 25.47 2.19
CA VAL A 126 2.54 25.96 0.89
C VAL A 126 1.36 26.36 0.01
N ASP A 127 1.62 27.22 -0.95
CA ASP A 127 0.59 27.65 -1.89
C ASP A 127 0.27 26.53 -2.89
N TYR A 128 -1.03 26.30 -3.14
CA TYR A 128 -1.47 25.27 -4.08
C TYR A 128 -1.02 25.55 -5.52
N ASP A 129 -1.07 26.81 -5.96
CA ASP A 129 -0.68 27.17 -7.32
C ASP A 129 0.84 27.07 -7.49
N TRP A 130 1.61 27.31 -6.42
CA TRP A 130 3.04 27.05 -6.41
C TRP A 130 3.34 25.54 -6.63
N ILE A 131 2.63 24.63 -5.93
CA ILE A 131 2.78 23.17 -6.16
C ILE A 131 2.39 22.84 -7.60
N LYS A 132 1.23 23.32 -8.05
CA LYS A 132 0.72 23.07 -9.40
C LYS A 132 1.69 23.53 -10.49
N GLY A 133 2.36 24.65 -10.29
CA GLY A 133 3.36 25.15 -11.20
C GLY A 133 4.66 24.32 -11.30
N ARG A 134 4.83 23.29 -10.45
CA ARG A 134 5.96 22.36 -10.51
C ARG A 134 5.72 21.16 -11.41
N TYR A 135 4.48 20.93 -11.79
CA TYR A 135 4.08 19.84 -12.68
C TYR A 135 3.97 20.34 -14.12
N ALA A 136 4.25 19.45 -15.05
CA ALA A 136 3.88 19.68 -16.44
C ALA A 136 2.33 19.80 -16.53
N PRO A 137 1.80 20.54 -17.51
CA PRO A 137 0.36 20.68 -17.70
C PRO A 137 -0.34 19.31 -17.65
N ASP A 138 -1.45 19.25 -16.93
CA ASP A 138 -2.32 18.09 -16.78
C ASP A 138 -1.70 16.84 -16.12
N MET A 139 -0.45 16.89 -15.64
CA MET A 139 0.22 15.75 -15.02
C MET A 139 -0.04 15.62 -13.51
N MET A 140 -0.41 16.69 -12.83
CA MET A 140 -0.59 16.69 -11.37
C MET A 140 -1.70 15.75 -10.88
N GLU A 141 -2.74 15.59 -11.67
CA GLU A 141 -3.91 14.76 -11.34
C GLU A 141 -3.86 13.37 -12.02
N LYS A 142 -2.83 13.10 -12.81
CA LYS A 142 -2.63 11.80 -13.47
C LYS A 142 -1.91 10.84 -12.54
N SER A 143 -2.36 9.59 -12.57
CA SER A 143 -1.67 8.51 -11.85
C SER A 143 -0.31 8.21 -12.47
N GLY A 144 0.62 7.83 -11.62
CA GLY A 144 1.89 7.25 -12.07
C GLY A 144 1.72 5.83 -12.59
N THR A 145 2.82 5.21 -12.92
CA THR A 145 2.85 3.82 -13.41
C THR A 145 3.08 2.83 -12.27
N THR A 146 2.59 1.61 -12.45
CA THR A 146 2.95 0.50 -11.55
C THR A 146 4.43 0.12 -11.73
N VAL A 147 4.98 -0.56 -10.73
CA VAL A 147 6.40 -0.96 -10.73
C VAL A 147 6.78 -1.85 -11.92
N SER A 148 5.85 -2.59 -12.50
CA SER A 148 6.08 -3.40 -13.71
C SER A 148 6.01 -2.61 -15.03
N ARG A 149 5.53 -1.36 -14.98
CA ARG A 149 5.23 -0.54 -16.16
C ARG A 149 6.16 0.65 -16.36
N TRP A 150 7.00 1.02 -15.40
CA TRP A 150 7.95 2.12 -15.56
C TRP A 150 8.90 1.92 -16.75
N VAL A 151 9.20 0.67 -17.07
CA VAL A 151 10.04 0.31 -18.23
C VAL A 151 9.41 0.75 -19.55
N ASP A 152 8.09 0.69 -19.66
CA ASP A 152 7.37 1.12 -20.87
C ASP A 152 7.49 2.64 -21.04
N ALA A 153 7.44 3.39 -19.93
CA ALA A 153 7.63 4.83 -19.94
C ALA A 153 9.04 5.26 -20.40
N VAL A 154 10.06 4.45 -20.11
CA VAL A 154 11.44 4.69 -20.59
C VAL A 154 11.61 4.24 -22.04
N LEU A 155 11.00 3.11 -22.42
CA LEU A 155 11.13 2.52 -23.75
C LEU A 155 10.21 3.16 -24.79
N GLU A 156 9.39 4.15 -24.41
CA GLU A 156 8.48 4.88 -25.31
C GLU A 156 7.45 3.96 -25.96
N LYS A 157 6.82 3.13 -25.16
CA LYS A 157 5.73 2.27 -25.60
C LYS A 157 4.40 3.03 -25.52
N ASP A 158 4.13 3.89 -26.49
CA ASP A 158 3.02 4.85 -26.49
C ASP A 158 1.63 4.23 -26.34
N ASP A 159 1.46 3.00 -26.82
CA ASP A 159 0.22 2.24 -26.65
C ASP A 159 -0.02 1.74 -25.21
N MET A 160 1.03 1.83 -24.37
CA MET A 160 1.03 1.32 -23.01
C MET A 160 1.08 2.42 -21.94
N VAL A 161 1.58 3.60 -22.29
CA VAL A 161 1.77 4.71 -21.32
C VAL A 161 1.39 6.05 -21.98
N ASP A 162 0.41 6.73 -21.38
CA ASP A 162 0.03 8.09 -21.75
C ASP A 162 1.01 9.07 -21.08
N GLN A 163 1.99 9.54 -21.84
CA GLN A 163 3.01 10.49 -21.36
C GLN A 163 3.47 11.41 -22.49
N ALA A 164 3.87 12.63 -22.13
CA ALA A 164 4.32 13.62 -23.10
C ALA A 164 5.72 13.34 -23.66
N THR A 165 6.60 12.74 -22.86
CA THR A 165 7.99 12.41 -23.21
C THR A 165 8.43 11.14 -22.50
N ALA A 166 9.42 10.45 -23.07
CA ALA A 166 10.04 9.30 -22.41
C ALA A 166 10.70 9.71 -21.08
N VAL A 167 10.66 8.81 -20.10
CA VAL A 167 11.35 8.98 -18.82
C VAL A 167 12.85 8.87 -19.04
N LYS A 168 13.61 9.88 -18.60
CA LYS A 168 15.05 10.01 -18.76
C LYS A 168 15.83 9.74 -17.49
N GLY A 169 15.24 9.99 -16.33
CA GLY A 169 15.85 9.79 -15.02
C GLY A 169 14.97 8.97 -14.10
N VAL A 170 15.58 8.07 -13.32
CA VAL A 170 14.89 7.25 -12.34
C VAL A 170 15.64 7.24 -11.02
N PHE A 171 14.89 7.40 -9.93
CA PHE A 171 15.37 7.19 -8.57
C PHE A 171 14.77 5.91 -8.03
N PHE A 172 15.60 4.94 -7.68
CA PHE A 172 15.20 3.78 -6.88
C PHE A 172 15.55 4.04 -5.43
N TRP A 173 14.55 4.20 -4.61
CA TRP A 173 14.71 4.51 -3.21
C TRP A 173 14.30 3.32 -2.36
N GLY A 174 15.30 2.59 -1.81
CA GLY A 174 15.08 1.40 -1.02
C GLY A 174 14.38 0.28 -1.80
N HIS A 175 14.65 0.15 -3.11
CA HIS A 175 13.96 -0.80 -3.97
C HIS A 175 14.90 -1.45 -4.98
N ALA A 176 14.72 -2.76 -5.19
CA ALA A 176 15.48 -3.56 -6.14
C ALA A 176 14.57 -4.14 -7.24
N PRO A 177 14.19 -3.37 -8.26
CA PRO A 177 13.24 -3.80 -9.30
C PRO A 177 13.73 -4.99 -10.14
N ASN A 178 15.03 -5.24 -10.17
CA ASN A 178 15.61 -6.36 -10.90
C ASN A 178 15.16 -7.75 -10.38
N SER A 179 14.61 -7.83 -9.18
CA SER A 179 14.04 -9.06 -8.62
C SER A 179 12.57 -9.29 -9.03
N GLN A 180 12.02 -8.42 -9.85
CA GLN A 180 10.63 -8.47 -10.30
C GLN A 180 10.50 -9.04 -11.72
N THR A 181 9.36 -8.80 -12.37
CA THR A 181 9.09 -9.27 -13.72
C THR A 181 9.82 -8.44 -14.78
N ARG A 182 9.92 -8.97 -15.99
CA ARG A 182 10.42 -8.25 -17.18
C ARG A 182 11.89 -7.83 -17.10
N GLY A 183 12.77 -8.69 -16.56
CA GLY A 183 14.19 -8.38 -16.36
C GLY A 183 14.93 -7.90 -17.61
N LEU A 184 14.62 -8.43 -18.81
CA LEU A 184 15.24 -7.98 -20.06
C LEU A 184 14.77 -6.56 -20.45
N ASP A 185 13.49 -6.25 -20.30
CA ASP A 185 12.97 -4.91 -20.56
C ASP A 185 13.51 -3.91 -19.54
N MET A 186 13.63 -4.28 -18.27
CA MET A 186 14.31 -3.47 -17.27
C MET A 186 15.74 -3.13 -17.66
N LYS A 187 16.50 -4.14 -18.11
CA LYS A 187 17.88 -3.91 -18.56
C LYS A 187 17.92 -2.94 -19.74
N ARG A 188 17.03 -3.12 -20.72
CA ARG A 188 16.92 -2.20 -21.87
C ARG A 188 16.54 -0.79 -21.45
N ALA A 189 15.60 -0.65 -20.52
CA ALA A 189 15.21 0.65 -19.99
C ALA A 189 16.36 1.31 -19.24
N MET A 190 17.06 0.60 -18.36
CA MET A 190 18.22 1.12 -17.66
C MET A 190 19.34 1.56 -18.62
N ASP A 191 19.53 0.87 -19.72
CA ASP A 191 20.54 1.25 -20.72
C ASP A 191 20.21 2.55 -21.47
N LYS A 192 18.91 2.92 -21.55
CA LYS A 192 18.44 4.17 -22.18
C LYS A 192 18.48 5.38 -21.24
N LEU A 193 18.44 5.18 -19.94
CA LEU A 193 18.38 6.28 -18.96
C LEU A 193 19.58 7.23 -19.07
N GLU A 194 19.33 8.52 -18.92
CA GLU A 194 20.34 9.55 -18.76
C GLU A 194 20.79 9.67 -17.30
N LEU A 195 19.91 9.37 -16.34
CA LEU A 195 20.17 9.43 -14.92
C LEU A 195 19.59 8.21 -14.21
N LEU A 196 20.41 7.51 -13.45
CA LEU A 196 19.99 6.45 -12.53
C LEU A 196 20.57 6.75 -11.15
N VAL A 197 19.67 6.95 -10.18
CA VAL A 197 20.03 7.11 -8.77
C VAL A 197 19.47 5.97 -7.96
N VAL A 198 20.33 5.27 -7.23
CA VAL A 198 19.97 4.20 -6.32
C VAL A 198 20.30 4.64 -4.91
N VAL A 199 19.29 4.76 -4.06
CA VAL A 199 19.43 5.08 -2.64
C VAL A 199 19.14 3.80 -1.87
N ASP A 200 20.16 3.20 -1.29
CA ASP A 200 20.05 1.88 -0.65
C ASP A 200 21.14 1.73 0.42
N PRO A 201 20.88 1.05 1.56
CA PRO A 201 21.93 0.77 2.55
C PRO A 201 23.01 -0.18 2.02
N TYR A 202 22.74 -0.91 0.95
CA TYR A 202 23.70 -1.83 0.31
C TYR A 202 23.81 -1.56 -1.19
N PRO A 203 24.97 -1.89 -1.82
CA PRO A 203 25.09 -1.88 -3.26
C PRO A 203 24.22 -2.98 -3.87
N SER A 204 22.96 -2.64 -4.13
CA SER A 204 21.96 -3.58 -4.60
C SER A 204 22.24 -4.04 -6.04
N ALA A 205 21.62 -5.16 -6.43
CA ALA A 205 21.67 -5.67 -7.80
C ALA A 205 21.13 -4.64 -8.81
N THR A 206 20.29 -3.72 -8.42
CA THR A 206 19.81 -2.60 -9.26
C THR A 206 20.97 -1.70 -9.69
N ALA A 207 21.84 -1.32 -8.78
CA ALA A 207 23.04 -0.56 -9.10
C ALA A 207 24.00 -1.38 -9.99
N ALA A 208 24.16 -2.68 -9.69
CA ALA A 208 25.00 -3.58 -10.48
C ALA A 208 24.49 -3.74 -11.92
N MET A 209 23.20 -3.76 -12.18
CA MET A 209 22.63 -3.83 -13.52
C MET A 209 23.12 -2.69 -14.44
N ALA A 210 23.38 -1.53 -13.88
CA ALA A 210 23.93 -0.40 -14.63
C ALA A 210 25.35 -0.64 -15.15
N ALA A 211 26.12 -1.48 -14.48
CA ALA A 211 27.48 -1.85 -14.86
C ALA A 211 27.55 -3.09 -15.76
N MET A 212 26.44 -3.82 -15.94
CA MET A 212 26.39 -5.00 -16.79
C MET A 212 26.48 -4.62 -18.27
N PRO A 213 26.96 -5.54 -19.15
CA PRO A 213 26.89 -5.35 -20.60
C PRO A 213 25.49 -4.95 -21.06
N PRO A 214 25.36 -4.18 -22.14
CA PRO A 214 24.05 -3.83 -22.67
C PRO A 214 23.19 -5.06 -22.97
N ALA A 215 21.86 -4.91 -22.87
CA ALA A 215 20.95 -5.93 -23.33
C ALA A 215 21.18 -6.24 -24.82
N ALA A 216 20.91 -7.47 -25.25
CA ALA A 216 21.09 -7.86 -26.65
C ALA A 216 20.33 -6.91 -27.59
N GLY A 217 21.04 -6.37 -28.59
CA GLY A 217 20.52 -5.38 -29.52
C GLY A 217 20.40 -3.94 -28.97
N GLY A 218 20.86 -3.70 -27.76
CA GLY A 218 20.85 -2.38 -27.12
C GLY A 218 22.24 -1.74 -27.09
N ALA A 219 22.26 -0.41 -26.87
CA ALA A 219 23.48 0.34 -26.60
C ALA A 219 23.30 1.07 -25.27
N VAL A 220 24.34 1.07 -24.43
CA VAL A 220 24.34 1.86 -23.19
C VAL A 220 24.46 3.33 -23.57
N ASN A 221 23.60 4.17 -22.98
CA ASN A 221 23.77 5.61 -23.09
C ASN A 221 25.09 6.02 -22.40
N LYS A 222 26.06 6.41 -23.19
CA LYS A 222 27.44 6.77 -22.73
C LYS A 222 27.46 8.02 -21.85
N ASN A 223 26.41 8.84 -21.93
CA ASN A 223 26.31 10.09 -21.16
C ASN A 223 25.53 9.93 -19.86
N ARG A 224 25.10 8.73 -19.53
CA ARG A 224 24.31 8.51 -18.32
C ARG A 224 25.13 8.70 -17.04
N GLY A 225 24.52 9.35 -16.06
CA GLY A 225 25.00 9.34 -14.68
C GLY A 225 24.39 8.17 -13.91
N VAL A 226 25.21 7.38 -13.23
CA VAL A 226 24.77 6.34 -12.29
C VAL A 226 25.33 6.68 -10.92
N TYR A 227 24.45 6.87 -9.95
CA TYR A 227 24.83 7.24 -8.59
C TYR A 227 24.25 6.23 -7.59
N LEU A 228 25.10 5.70 -6.74
CA LEU A 228 24.72 4.93 -5.56
C LEU A 228 24.90 5.83 -4.33
N LEU A 229 23.81 6.09 -3.63
CA LEU A 229 23.80 6.90 -2.42
C LEU A 229 23.52 5.99 -1.23
N PRO A 230 24.50 5.77 -0.32
CA PRO A 230 24.30 4.93 0.84
C PRO A 230 23.36 5.61 1.83
N THR A 231 22.29 4.92 2.20
CA THR A 231 21.38 5.34 3.25
C THR A 231 21.49 4.45 4.48
N THR A 232 20.75 4.78 5.52
CA THR A 232 20.80 4.07 6.80
C THR A 232 19.85 2.87 6.82
N THR A 233 20.18 1.89 7.64
CA THR A 233 19.26 0.83 8.03
C THR A 233 18.32 1.32 9.14
N GLN A 234 17.30 0.51 9.47
CA GLN A 234 16.36 0.83 10.56
C GLN A 234 17.01 0.90 11.95
N PHE A 235 18.19 0.36 12.13
CA PHE A 235 18.92 0.44 13.41
C PHE A 235 19.66 1.77 13.61
N GLU A 236 19.92 2.46 12.52
CA GLU A 236 20.72 3.68 12.47
C GLU A 236 19.87 4.97 12.46
N CYS A 237 18.54 4.85 12.45
CA CYS A 237 17.63 5.99 12.51
C CYS A 237 16.41 5.68 13.39
N ALA A 238 15.84 6.72 14.00
CA ALA A 238 14.57 6.63 14.71
C ALA A 238 13.40 6.78 13.76
N GLY A 239 12.19 6.41 14.20
CA GLY A 239 10.97 6.64 13.45
C GLY A 239 9.83 5.75 13.87
N SER A 240 8.71 5.86 13.17
CA SER A 240 7.58 4.97 13.35
C SER A 240 7.50 3.95 12.24
N VAL A 241 6.97 2.77 12.55
CA VAL A 241 6.64 1.72 11.60
C VAL A 241 5.21 1.25 11.85
N THR A 242 4.50 0.91 10.80
CA THR A 242 3.14 0.37 10.92
C THR A 242 3.15 -1.10 10.54
N ALA A 243 2.79 -1.94 11.49
CA ALA A 243 2.68 -3.38 11.28
C ALA A 243 1.43 -3.73 10.44
N SER A 244 1.37 -4.95 9.91
CA SER A 244 0.25 -5.43 9.10
C SER A 244 -1.08 -5.46 9.84
N ASN A 245 -1.08 -5.56 11.17
CA ASN A 245 -2.26 -5.42 12.02
C ASN A 245 -2.67 -3.95 12.25
N ARG A 246 -2.00 -3.01 11.59
CA ARG A 246 -2.19 -1.56 11.68
C ARG A 246 -1.77 -0.92 13.00
N SER A 247 -1.04 -1.61 13.85
CA SER A 247 -0.42 -0.97 15.01
C SER A 247 0.81 -0.18 14.58
N ILE A 248 0.83 1.10 14.94
CA ILE A 248 1.96 1.98 14.74
C ILE A 248 2.88 1.86 15.95
N GLN A 249 4.14 1.63 15.70
CA GLN A 249 5.16 1.40 16.70
C GLN A 249 6.29 2.41 16.53
N TRP A 250 6.81 2.93 17.62
CA TRP A 250 8.00 3.75 17.59
C TRP A 250 9.24 2.88 17.76
N ARG A 251 10.28 3.18 17.01
CA ARG A 251 11.61 2.62 17.20
C ARG A 251 12.61 3.75 17.44
N GLU A 252 13.51 3.53 18.35
CA GLU A 252 14.63 4.44 18.62
C GLU A 252 15.84 4.05 17.74
N LYS A 253 16.69 5.02 17.48
CA LYS A 253 18.01 4.75 16.91
C LYS A 253 18.84 3.92 17.90
N VAL A 254 19.43 2.84 17.43
CA VAL A 254 20.24 1.92 18.24
C VAL A 254 21.72 2.19 18.12
N ILE A 255 22.19 2.49 16.90
CA ILE A 255 23.57 2.80 16.57
C ILE A 255 23.64 4.05 15.69
N ASP A 256 24.77 4.71 15.67
CA ASP A 256 25.00 5.80 14.72
C ASP A 256 25.17 5.27 13.30
N PRO A 257 24.81 6.09 12.28
CA PRO A 257 25.02 5.72 10.89
C PRO A 257 26.45 5.28 10.61
N LEU A 258 26.61 4.16 9.93
CA LEU A 258 27.89 3.56 9.63
C LEU A 258 28.44 4.07 8.29
N PHE A 259 29.73 4.14 8.18
CA PHE A 259 30.48 4.51 6.96
C PHE A 259 30.01 5.85 6.36
N GLU A 260 29.62 5.84 5.09
CA GLU A 260 29.16 7.02 4.36
C GLU A 260 27.62 7.14 4.34
N SER A 261 26.90 6.32 5.14
CA SER A 261 25.45 6.34 5.13
C SER A 261 24.88 7.62 5.74
N VAL A 262 23.78 8.08 5.13
CA VAL A 262 23.05 9.28 5.55
C VAL A 262 21.57 8.92 5.62
N PRO A 263 20.84 9.28 6.69
CA PRO A 263 19.43 8.96 6.81
C PRO A 263 18.59 9.48 5.64
N ASP A 264 17.58 8.71 5.21
CA ASP A 264 16.75 9.02 4.04
C ASP A 264 16.14 10.42 4.09
N HIS A 265 15.58 10.82 5.22
CA HIS A 265 14.96 12.15 5.39
C HIS A 265 15.99 13.30 5.28
N VAL A 266 17.24 13.05 5.64
CA VAL A 266 18.32 14.01 5.47
C VAL A 266 18.72 14.12 4.00
N LEU A 267 18.81 12.99 3.29
CA LEU A 267 19.05 12.99 1.84
C LEU A 267 17.91 13.70 1.10
N MET A 268 16.64 13.46 1.48
CA MET A 268 15.49 14.15 0.91
C MET A 268 15.57 15.66 1.10
N GLN A 269 15.92 16.12 2.31
CA GLN A 269 16.13 17.55 2.58
C GLN A 269 17.27 18.11 1.72
N ALA A 270 18.38 17.38 1.62
CA ALA A 270 19.51 17.83 0.81
C ALA A 270 19.21 17.92 -0.69
N PHE A 271 18.37 17.03 -1.22
CA PHE A 271 17.85 17.14 -2.59
C PHE A 271 16.93 18.37 -2.72
N ALA A 272 15.98 18.55 -1.80
CA ALA A 272 15.07 19.68 -1.82
C ALA A 272 15.80 21.03 -1.77
N ASP A 273 16.83 21.15 -0.93
CA ASP A 273 17.65 22.35 -0.84
C ASP A 273 18.33 22.67 -2.18
N ARG A 274 18.93 21.65 -2.84
CA ARG A 274 19.59 21.82 -4.13
C ARG A 274 18.63 22.09 -5.29
N LEU A 275 17.42 21.57 -5.21
CA LEU A 275 16.38 21.81 -6.19
C LEU A 275 15.60 23.12 -5.91
N GLY A 276 15.92 23.82 -4.83
CA GLY A 276 15.41 25.16 -4.54
C GLY A 276 14.06 25.20 -3.82
N PHE A 277 13.61 24.10 -3.21
CA PHE A 277 12.35 24.05 -2.44
C PHE A 277 12.54 23.46 -1.02
N GLY A 278 13.73 23.46 -0.50
CA GLY A 278 14.03 22.92 0.84
C GLY A 278 13.29 23.64 1.96
N LYS A 279 13.03 24.94 1.82
CA LYS A 279 12.26 25.72 2.78
C LYS A 279 10.78 25.34 2.81
N GLU A 280 10.22 25.03 1.66
CA GLU A 280 8.83 24.60 1.50
C GLU A 280 8.68 23.18 2.08
N LEU A 281 9.62 22.27 1.79
CA LEU A 281 9.61 20.92 2.33
C LEU A 281 9.66 20.91 3.86
N SER A 282 10.55 21.69 4.44
CA SER A 282 10.80 21.67 5.89
C SER A 282 10.05 22.74 6.68
N LYS A 283 9.05 23.38 6.07
CA LYS A 283 8.34 24.53 6.67
C LYS A 283 7.73 24.22 8.04
N ASN A 284 7.24 23.04 8.21
CA ASN A 284 6.62 22.58 9.47
C ASN A 284 7.57 21.78 10.35
N PHE A 285 8.78 21.52 9.90
CA PHE A 285 9.71 20.66 10.63
C PHE A 285 10.60 21.45 11.56
N LYS A 286 10.87 20.87 12.71
CA LYS A 286 12.02 21.30 13.53
C LYS A 286 13.28 20.76 12.89
N MET A 287 14.25 21.66 12.68
CA MET A 287 15.51 21.32 12.05
C MET A 287 16.63 21.26 13.08
N MET A 288 17.60 20.41 12.85
CA MET A 288 18.82 20.34 13.65
C MET A 288 20.04 20.17 12.75
N ASP A 289 21.21 20.45 13.30
CA ASP A 289 22.47 20.14 12.64
C ASP A 289 22.99 18.79 13.14
N SER A 290 23.17 17.86 12.22
CA SER A 290 23.65 16.50 12.52
C SER A 290 24.89 16.16 11.68
N LYS A 291 25.73 15.28 12.21
CA LYS A 291 26.96 14.85 11.53
C LYS A 291 26.77 13.43 10.98
N PHE A 292 26.89 13.31 9.66
CA PHE A 292 26.88 12.02 8.96
C PHE A 292 28.00 12.03 7.90
N ALA A 293 28.66 10.91 7.71
CA ALA A 293 29.73 10.76 6.70
C ALA A 293 30.78 11.88 6.78
N GLY A 294 31.14 12.32 7.98
CA GLY A 294 32.13 13.39 8.20
C GLY A 294 31.70 14.82 7.84
N LYS A 295 30.43 15.03 7.51
CA LYS A 295 29.84 16.32 7.11
C LYS A 295 28.72 16.73 8.05
N THR A 296 28.46 18.03 8.16
CA THR A 296 27.30 18.58 8.83
C THR A 296 26.15 18.70 7.84
N TRP A 297 24.99 18.20 8.24
CA TRP A 297 23.75 18.18 7.46
C TRP A 297 22.62 18.88 8.21
N LYS A 298 21.71 19.49 7.47
CA LYS A 298 20.42 19.93 8.03
C LYS A 298 19.48 18.73 8.09
N GLU A 299 19.09 18.35 9.30
CA GLU A 299 18.24 17.20 9.55
C GLU A 299 16.86 17.65 10.01
N PRO A 300 15.78 17.27 9.31
CA PRO A 300 14.43 17.36 9.84
C PRO A 300 14.24 16.39 11.01
N GLN A 301 13.78 16.89 12.16
CA GLN A 301 13.50 16.01 13.29
C GLN A 301 12.33 15.08 12.96
N ILE A 302 12.54 13.79 13.12
CA ILE A 302 11.56 12.73 12.80
C ILE A 302 10.23 12.94 13.53
N GLU A 303 10.27 13.37 14.78
CA GLU A 303 9.09 13.69 15.57
C GLU A 303 8.22 14.77 14.92
N SER A 304 8.84 15.79 14.33
CA SER A 304 8.09 16.86 13.65
C SER A 304 7.47 16.38 12.32
N ILE A 305 8.10 15.45 11.63
CA ILE A 305 7.54 14.80 10.44
C ILE A 305 6.28 14.00 10.81
N LEU A 306 6.34 13.20 11.89
CA LEU A 306 5.16 12.46 12.35
C LEU A 306 4.03 13.40 12.77
N LEU A 307 4.34 14.54 13.40
CA LEU A 307 3.32 15.53 13.77
C LEU A 307 2.65 16.15 12.54
N GLU A 308 3.36 16.38 11.45
CA GLU A 308 2.76 16.82 10.19
C GLU A 308 1.85 15.74 9.59
N ILE A 309 2.29 14.48 9.57
CA ILE A 309 1.47 13.34 9.15
C ILE A 309 0.18 13.27 9.99
N ASN A 310 0.26 13.50 11.29
CA ASN A 310 -0.91 13.56 12.18
C ASN A 310 -1.95 14.61 11.76
N GLN A 311 -1.51 15.74 11.26
CA GLN A 311 -2.40 16.81 10.82
C GLN A 311 -3.08 16.47 9.49
N ALA A 312 -2.40 15.72 8.64
CA ALA A 312 -2.82 15.46 7.27
C ALA A 312 -3.69 14.21 7.11
N VAL A 313 -3.32 13.12 7.77
CA VAL A 313 -3.82 11.79 7.46
C VAL A 313 -4.97 11.41 8.39
N TRP A 314 -6.13 11.97 8.10
CA TRP A 314 -7.36 11.70 8.82
C TRP A 314 -8.02 10.38 8.40
N THR A 315 -8.03 10.07 7.11
CA THR A 315 -8.81 8.97 6.51
C THR A 315 -8.52 7.60 7.09
N ILE A 316 -7.29 7.36 7.51
CA ILE A 316 -6.80 6.08 8.06
C ILE A 316 -6.31 6.22 9.50
N GLY A 317 -6.59 7.37 10.12
CA GLY A 317 -6.45 7.55 11.55
C GLY A 317 -5.03 7.75 12.07
N TYR A 318 -4.15 8.32 11.30
CA TYR A 318 -2.87 8.79 11.84
C TYR A 318 -3.04 10.02 12.75
N THR A 319 -4.15 10.70 12.65
CA THR A 319 -4.50 11.80 13.56
C THR A 319 -4.52 11.31 15.02
N GLY A 320 -3.72 11.93 15.86
CA GLY A 320 -3.55 11.55 17.26
C GLY A 320 -2.38 10.59 17.52
N GLN A 321 -1.63 10.17 16.51
CA GLN A 321 -0.42 9.37 16.67
C GLN A 321 0.79 10.28 16.94
N THR A 322 0.89 10.79 18.15
CA THR A 322 2.03 11.63 18.52
C THR A 322 3.27 10.81 18.87
N PRO A 323 4.49 11.35 18.70
CA PRO A 323 5.70 10.68 19.15
C PRO A 323 5.67 10.26 20.62
N ASP A 324 5.18 11.13 21.49
CA ASP A 324 5.10 10.85 22.94
C ASP A 324 4.17 9.68 23.24
N ARG A 325 3.03 9.62 22.57
CA ARG A 325 2.10 8.49 22.67
C ARG A 325 2.75 7.20 22.23
N LEU A 326 3.35 7.18 21.04
CA LEU A 326 3.96 5.97 20.50
C LEU A 326 5.16 5.50 21.31
N LYS A 327 6.00 6.42 21.79
CA LYS A 327 7.12 6.12 22.70
C LYS A 327 6.63 5.53 24.02
N ALA A 328 5.55 6.09 24.59
CA ALA A 328 4.93 5.55 25.79
C ALA A 328 4.36 4.14 25.57
N HIS A 329 3.69 3.90 24.46
CA HIS A 329 3.17 2.57 24.12
C HIS A 329 4.29 1.53 24.05
N MET A 330 5.42 1.86 23.44
CA MET A 330 6.57 0.93 23.36
C MET A 330 7.16 0.65 24.74
N ARG A 331 7.36 1.67 25.58
CA ARG A 331 7.92 1.48 26.93
C ARG A 331 6.97 0.75 27.87
N MET A 332 5.68 0.94 27.68
CA MET A 332 4.63 0.36 28.52
C MET A 332 3.89 -0.80 27.85
N MET A 333 4.50 -1.48 26.91
CA MET A 333 3.86 -2.57 26.13
C MET A 333 3.21 -3.63 27.04
N SER A 334 3.81 -3.95 28.19
CA SER A 334 3.26 -4.91 29.15
C SER A 334 1.96 -4.46 29.83
N SER A 335 1.63 -3.17 29.79
CA SER A 335 0.38 -2.66 30.32
C SER A 335 -0.82 -2.86 29.40
N PHE A 336 -0.58 -3.27 28.14
CA PHE A 336 -1.63 -3.54 27.19
C PHE A 336 -2.05 -5.01 27.21
N ASP A 337 -3.35 -5.23 27.17
CA ASP A 337 -3.89 -6.59 27.09
C ASP A 337 -3.57 -7.22 25.73
N PRO A 338 -2.92 -8.40 25.69
CA PRO A 338 -2.44 -8.99 24.44
C PRO A 338 -3.58 -9.44 23.50
N LYS A 339 -4.79 -9.65 24.02
CA LYS A 339 -5.94 -10.10 23.22
C LYS A 339 -6.74 -8.92 22.64
N THR A 340 -6.88 -7.87 23.42
CA THR A 340 -7.70 -6.71 23.03
C THR A 340 -6.87 -5.52 22.60
N LEU A 341 -5.56 -5.53 22.85
CA LEU A 341 -4.63 -4.40 22.70
C LEU A 341 -5.01 -3.17 23.53
N ARG A 342 -5.96 -3.30 24.44
CA ARG A 342 -6.42 -2.19 25.27
C ARG A 342 -5.46 -1.99 26.45
N SER A 343 -5.14 -0.73 26.75
CA SER A 343 -4.35 -0.37 27.91
C SER A 343 -5.11 -0.66 29.21
N ARG A 344 -4.41 -1.22 30.18
CA ARG A 344 -4.85 -1.34 31.58
C ARG A 344 -4.64 -0.04 32.38
N GLY A 345 -4.15 1.02 31.71
CA GLY A 345 -3.85 2.32 32.27
C GLY A 345 -2.43 2.45 32.78
N GLY A 346 -2.08 3.64 33.13
CA GLY A 346 -0.79 4.02 33.68
C GLY A 346 -0.11 5.13 32.89
N LYS A 347 0.85 5.80 33.58
CA LYS A 347 1.62 6.90 32.99
C LYS A 347 3.03 6.43 32.64
N ASP A 348 3.48 6.80 31.46
CA ASP A 348 4.86 6.57 31.05
C ASP A 348 5.82 7.34 31.99
N PRO A 349 6.79 6.65 32.62
CA PRO A 349 7.71 7.29 33.57
C PRO A 349 8.65 8.29 32.93
N VAL A 350 8.81 8.28 31.60
CA VAL A 350 9.74 9.15 30.88
C VAL A 350 9.10 10.44 30.41
N ASN A 351 7.95 10.36 29.73
CA ASN A 351 7.28 11.54 29.19
C ASN A 351 5.95 11.88 29.84
N GLY A 352 5.51 11.08 30.84
CA GLY A 352 4.28 11.32 31.59
C GLY A 352 2.99 11.05 30.81
N TYR A 353 3.07 10.52 29.58
CA TYR A 353 1.88 10.21 28.79
C TYR A 353 1.02 9.15 29.48
N ASP A 354 -0.26 9.45 29.63
CA ASP A 354 -1.22 8.55 30.26
C ASP A 354 -1.86 7.65 29.20
N THR A 355 -1.61 6.36 29.28
CA THR A 355 -2.11 5.36 28.32
C THR A 355 -3.56 4.93 28.60
N THR A 356 -4.20 5.44 29.65
CA THR A 356 -5.55 5.03 30.04
C THR A 356 -6.54 5.23 28.90
N GLY A 357 -7.19 4.13 28.51
CA GLY A 357 -8.16 4.14 27.41
C GLY A 357 -7.57 3.96 26.00
N ASP A 358 -6.24 3.94 25.88
CA ASP A 358 -5.58 3.72 24.62
C ASP A 358 -5.65 2.26 24.15
N TYR A 359 -5.45 2.07 22.86
CA TYR A 359 -5.15 0.79 22.24
C TYR A 359 -3.73 0.82 21.66
N PHE A 360 -2.95 -0.24 21.90
CA PHE A 360 -1.54 -0.30 21.56
C PHE A 360 -1.28 0.02 20.08
N GLY A 361 -0.60 1.13 19.86
CA GLY A 361 -0.23 1.57 18.51
C GLY A 361 -1.39 1.74 17.54
N LEU A 362 -2.62 1.43 17.94
CA LEU A 362 -3.76 1.60 17.05
C LEU A 362 -4.07 3.09 16.94
N PRO A 363 -3.99 3.61 15.73
CA PRO A 363 -4.38 4.98 15.49
C PRO A 363 -5.81 5.15 15.88
N TRP A 364 -6.52 4.22 15.51
CA TRP A 364 -7.91 4.06 15.66
C TRP A 364 -8.26 2.72 15.07
N PRO A 365 -9.33 2.54 14.86
CA PRO A 365 -10.41 3.42 14.69
C PRO A 365 -11.48 3.11 15.35
N CYS A 366 -11.13 2.42 15.99
CA CYS A 366 -12.17 1.60 16.47
C CYS A 366 -13.06 2.38 17.41
N TYR A 367 -12.50 3.26 18.17
CA TYR A 367 -13.22 4.00 19.21
C TYR A 367 -12.76 5.44 19.23
N GLY A 368 -13.67 6.36 19.44
CA GLY A 368 -13.33 7.75 19.65
C GLY A 368 -12.43 7.93 20.87
N ASN A 369 -11.51 8.85 20.79
CA ASN A 369 -10.66 9.23 21.92
C ASN A 369 -10.73 10.74 22.11
N ALA A 370 -11.36 11.17 23.20
CA ALA A 370 -11.56 12.58 23.51
C ALA A 370 -10.24 13.32 23.76
N ALA A 371 -9.24 12.65 24.37
CA ALA A 371 -7.93 13.25 24.63
C ALA A 371 -7.19 13.59 23.32
N LEU A 372 -7.36 12.78 22.30
CA LEU A 372 -6.82 13.00 20.96
C LEU A 372 -7.76 13.83 20.07
N LYS A 373 -8.89 14.26 20.58
CA LYS A 373 -9.95 14.95 19.81
C LYS A 373 -10.36 14.17 18.55
N HIS A 374 -10.31 12.85 18.65
CA HIS A 374 -10.62 11.96 17.55
C HIS A 374 -12.03 11.38 17.71
N PRO A 375 -12.94 11.54 16.73
CA PRO A 375 -14.33 11.08 16.84
C PRO A 375 -14.50 9.55 16.76
N GLY A 376 -13.45 8.82 16.44
CA GLY A 376 -13.50 7.40 16.08
C GLY A 376 -13.54 7.19 14.59
N SER A 377 -13.33 5.95 14.15
CA SER A 377 -13.49 5.63 12.74
C SER A 377 -14.94 5.47 12.37
N PRO A 378 -15.27 5.75 11.12
CA PRO A 378 -16.57 5.36 10.59
C PRO A 378 -16.71 3.83 10.72
N ASN A 379 -17.89 3.37 11.09
CA ASN A 379 -18.22 1.95 11.03
C ASN A 379 -18.06 1.46 9.60
N LEU A 380 -17.31 0.38 9.42
CA LEU A 380 -17.25 -0.30 8.11
C LEU A 380 -18.58 -0.98 7.79
N TYR A 381 -19.31 -1.38 8.83
CA TYR A 381 -20.60 -2.05 8.72
C TYR A 381 -21.59 -1.48 9.72
N ASP A 382 -22.80 -1.25 9.30
CA ASP A 382 -23.96 -1.14 10.18
C ASP A 382 -24.58 -2.52 10.32
N THR A 383 -24.26 -3.21 11.41
CA THR A 383 -24.71 -4.59 11.63
C THR A 383 -26.20 -4.70 11.93
N SER A 384 -26.91 -3.58 12.09
CA SER A 384 -28.37 -3.55 12.24
C SER A 384 -29.10 -3.65 10.91
N LYS A 385 -28.39 -3.49 9.80
CA LYS A 385 -28.95 -3.49 8.44
C LYS A 385 -28.24 -4.52 7.57
N HIS A 386 -28.97 -5.04 6.61
CA HIS A 386 -28.37 -5.82 5.53
C HIS A 386 -27.52 -4.92 4.64
N VAL A 387 -26.43 -5.46 4.05
CA VAL A 387 -25.57 -4.68 3.15
C VAL A 387 -26.35 -4.08 1.98
N MET A 388 -27.36 -4.81 1.48
CA MET A 388 -28.25 -4.37 0.42
C MET A 388 -29.17 -3.22 0.83
N ASP A 389 -29.37 -3.03 2.12
CA ASP A 389 -30.22 -2.00 2.70
C ASP A 389 -29.38 -0.86 3.33
N GLY A 390 -28.14 -0.72 2.91
CA GLY A 390 -27.23 0.34 3.34
C GLY A 390 -26.43 0.02 4.60
N GLY A 391 -26.29 -1.26 4.95
CA GLY A 391 -25.47 -1.69 6.09
C GLY A 391 -23.96 -1.64 5.83
N GLY A 392 -23.54 -1.49 4.56
CA GLY A 392 -22.15 -1.39 4.17
C GLY A 392 -21.76 0.06 3.90
N ASN A 393 -20.71 0.51 4.57
CA ASN A 393 -20.14 1.85 4.42
C ASN A 393 -18.88 1.86 3.57
N PHE A 394 -18.46 0.70 3.12
CA PHE A 394 -17.18 0.54 2.45
C PHE A 394 -17.30 0.90 0.97
N ARG A 395 -16.43 1.78 0.51
CA ARG A 395 -16.32 2.14 -0.90
C ARG A 395 -15.53 1.09 -1.68
N ALA A 396 -16.12 -0.06 -1.87
CA ALA A 396 -15.60 -1.04 -2.80
C ALA A 396 -16.56 -1.11 -3.99
N ASN A 397 -16.13 -0.59 -5.11
CA ASN A 397 -16.92 -0.54 -6.34
C ASN A 397 -16.53 -1.65 -7.34
N PHE A 398 -15.80 -2.66 -6.90
CA PHE A 398 -15.40 -3.78 -7.75
C PHE A 398 -15.91 -5.10 -7.19
N GLY A 399 -16.42 -5.91 -8.07
CA GLY A 399 -16.90 -7.25 -7.74
C GLY A 399 -18.13 -7.31 -6.84
N VAL A 400 -18.90 -6.25 -6.79
CA VAL A 400 -20.18 -6.20 -6.10
C VAL A 400 -21.27 -6.10 -7.15
N GLU A 401 -21.49 -7.20 -7.85
CA GLU A 401 -22.45 -7.31 -8.93
C GLU A 401 -23.46 -8.42 -8.65
N LYS A 402 -24.68 -8.19 -9.12
CA LYS A 402 -25.69 -9.22 -9.23
C LYS A 402 -26.45 -9.03 -10.54
N ASP A 403 -26.54 -10.12 -11.30
CA ASP A 403 -27.24 -10.12 -12.59
C ASP A 403 -26.72 -9.01 -13.55
N GLY A 404 -25.41 -8.77 -13.54
CA GLY A 404 -24.77 -7.73 -14.35
C GLY A 404 -25.01 -6.30 -13.88
N LYS A 405 -25.52 -6.11 -12.67
CA LYS A 405 -25.79 -4.80 -12.09
C LYS A 405 -24.96 -4.57 -10.84
N SER A 406 -24.38 -3.39 -10.73
CA SER A 406 -23.70 -2.96 -9.51
C SER A 406 -24.65 -2.83 -8.35
N LEU A 407 -24.17 -3.27 -7.19
CA LEU A 407 -24.84 -3.03 -5.91
C LEU A 407 -24.36 -1.72 -5.26
N LEU A 408 -23.41 -1.02 -5.87
CA LEU A 408 -22.88 0.25 -5.41
C LEU A 408 -23.21 1.37 -6.39
N ALA A 409 -23.47 2.58 -5.86
CA ALA A 409 -23.58 3.78 -6.67
C ALA A 409 -22.20 4.21 -7.20
N ALA A 410 -22.19 5.08 -8.22
CA ALA A 410 -20.97 5.59 -8.85
C ALA A 410 -20.02 6.31 -7.87
N ASP A 411 -20.54 6.90 -6.81
CA ASP A 411 -19.80 7.56 -5.75
C ASP A 411 -19.25 6.57 -4.68
N GLY A 412 -19.48 5.28 -4.88
CA GLY A 412 -19.11 4.23 -3.94
C GLY A 412 -20.07 4.03 -2.77
N SER A 413 -21.19 4.76 -2.73
CA SER A 413 -22.27 4.50 -1.79
C SER A 413 -23.07 3.28 -2.22
N TYR A 414 -23.80 2.68 -1.27
CA TYR A 414 -24.68 1.58 -1.59
C TYR A 414 -25.83 2.03 -2.50
N SER A 415 -26.06 1.29 -3.58
CA SER A 415 -27.19 1.51 -4.48
C SER A 415 -27.74 0.19 -4.99
N LYS A 416 -28.96 -0.15 -4.58
CA LYS A 416 -29.63 -1.38 -4.95
C LYS A 416 -29.89 -1.41 -6.46
N GLY A 417 -29.21 -2.31 -7.16
CA GLY A 417 -29.42 -2.53 -8.59
C GLY A 417 -28.84 -1.45 -9.51
N ALA A 418 -27.92 -0.62 -9.02
CA ALA A 418 -27.21 0.31 -9.89
C ALA A 418 -26.28 -0.43 -10.86
N ASP A 419 -26.16 0.07 -12.09
CA ASP A 419 -25.21 -0.48 -13.05
C ASP A 419 -23.79 -0.06 -12.69
N ILE A 420 -22.87 -1.02 -12.64
CA ILE A 420 -21.45 -0.72 -12.61
C ILE A 420 -21.01 -0.42 -14.05
N LYS A 421 -20.71 0.83 -14.31
CA LYS A 421 -19.98 1.20 -15.51
C LYS A 421 -18.49 0.89 -15.40
N THR A 422 -17.99 0.73 -14.19
CA THR A 422 -16.60 0.46 -13.87
C THR A 422 -16.57 -0.50 -12.69
N GLY A 423 -16.82 -1.78 -12.93
CA GLY A 423 -16.25 -2.79 -12.09
C GLY A 423 -14.74 -2.61 -12.12
N TYR A 424 -14.03 -2.94 -11.09
CA TYR A 424 -12.56 -2.98 -11.14
C TYR A 424 -12.19 -4.31 -11.81
N PRO A 425 -12.02 -4.35 -13.12
CA PRO A 425 -11.58 -5.57 -13.73
C PRO A 425 -10.14 -5.75 -13.32
N GLU A 426 -9.80 -6.93 -12.93
CA GLU A 426 -8.41 -7.29 -12.74
C GLU A 426 -7.67 -7.14 -14.06
N VAL A 427 -8.28 -7.57 -15.13
CA VAL A 427 -7.87 -7.29 -16.51
C VAL A 427 -9.12 -7.19 -17.36
N ASP A 428 -9.38 -6.07 -17.99
CA ASP A 428 -10.48 -5.94 -18.93
C ASP A 428 -10.13 -6.53 -20.30
N HIS A 429 -11.14 -6.74 -21.13
CA HIS A 429 -10.94 -7.32 -22.47
C HIS A 429 -10.07 -6.44 -23.38
N VAL A 430 -10.02 -5.14 -23.16
CA VAL A 430 -9.16 -4.21 -23.91
C VAL A 430 -7.71 -4.43 -23.50
N MET A 431 -7.46 -4.61 -22.21
CA MET A 431 -6.12 -4.90 -21.70
C MET A 431 -5.64 -6.29 -22.15
N LEU A 432 -6.52 -7.30 -22.11
CA LEU A 432 -6.21 -8.64 -22.62
C LEU A 432 -5.78 -8.60 -24.10
N LYS A 433 -6.48 -7.82 -24.93
CA LYS A 433 -6.11 -7.62 -26.34
C LYS A 433 -4.75 -6.93 -26.49
N LYS A 434 -4.48 -5.89 -25.71
CA LYS A 434 -3.20 -5.17 -25.72
C LYS A 434 -2.02 -6.05 -25.29
N LEU A 435 -2.24 -6.92 -24.30
CA LEU A 435 -1.23 -7.84 -23.79
C LEU A 435 -1.00 -9.06 -24.70
N GLY A 436 -1.86 -9.26 -25.70
CA GLY A 436 -1.83 -10.43 -26.60
C GLY A 436 -2.46 -11.69 -26.00
N TRP A 437 -2.91 -11.65 -24.75
CA TRP A 437 -3.51 -12.79 -24.06
C TRP A 437 -4.93 -13.12 -24.52
N TRP A 438 -5.56 -12.18 -25.21
CA TRP A 438 -6.87 -12.39 -25.82
C TRP A 438 -6.93 -13.62 -26.73
N ASN A 439 -5.83 -13.87 -27.45
CA ASN A 439 -5.76 -14.99 -28.40
C ASN A 439 -5.62 -16.36 -27.72
N GLU A 440 -5.27 -16.38 -26.44
CA GLU A 440 -5.16 -17.60 -25.62
C GLU A 440 -6.51 -18.04 -25.06
N LEU A 441 -7.51 -17.17 -25.09
CA LEU A 441 -8.86 -17.49 -24.63
C LEU A 441 -9.62 -18.34 -25.65
N THR A 442 -10.45 -19.23 -25.16
CA THR A 442 -11.45 -19.96 -25.97
C THR A 442 -12.48 -18.98 -26.54
N GLU A 443 -13.20 -19.38 -27.59
CA GLU A 443 -14.23 -18.52 -28.20
C GLU A 443 -15.38 -18.21 -27.21
N ASP A 444 -15.73 -19.13 -26.32
CA ASP A 444 -16.75 -18.92 -25.30
C ASP A 444 -16.25 -17.92 -24.23
N GLU A 445 -14.99 -17.98 -23.81
CA GLU A 445 -14.40 -17.02 -22.92
C GLU A 445 -14.29 -15.63 -23.55
N LYS A 446 -13.88 -15.53 -24.80
CA LYS A 446 -13.88 -14.27 -25.56
C LYS A 446 -15.27 -13.64 -25.61
N LYS A 447 -16.27 -14.46 -25.95
CA LYS A 447 -17.67 -14.01 -26.01
C LYS A 447 -18.19 -13.61 -24.64
N ALA A 448 -17.79 -14.33 -23.59
CA ALA A 448 -18.17 -14.00 -22.20
C ALA A 448 -17.47 -12.73 -21.70
N ALA A 449 -16.23 -12.48 -22.16
CA ALA A 449 -15.41 -11.33 -21.75
C ALA A 449 -15.74 -10.05 -22.52
N GLU A 450 -16.28 -10.17 -23.73
CA GLU A 450 -16.53 -9.02 -24.60
C GLU A 450 -17.56 -8.07 -23.98
N GLY A 451 -17.15 -6.81 -23.76
CA GLY A 451 -17.99 -5.78 -23.15
C GLY A 451 -18.18 -5.89 -21.64
N LYS A 452 -17.49 -6.83 -20.99
CA LYS A 452 -17.51 -6.99 -19.52
C LYS A 452 -16.18 -6.61 -18.90
N ASN A 453 -16.26 -6.14 -17.69
CA ASN A 453 -15.12 -5.98 -16.80
C ASN A 453 -15.01 -7.26 -15.95
N TRP A 454 -13.82 -7.79 -15.84
CA TRP A 454 -13.53 -9.04 -15.11
C TRP A 454 -12.97 -8.74 -13.74
#